data_44b15e67a766d5c9a0ba3615879e2495
#
_entry.id   44b15e67a766d5c9a0ba3615879e2495
#
_cell.length_a   1.000
_cell.length_b   1.000
_cell.length_c   1.000
_cell.angle_alpha   90.00
_cell.angle_beta   90.00
_cell.angle_gamma   90.00
#
_symmetry.space_group_name_H-M   'P 1'
#
loop_
_entity.id
_entity.type
_entity.pdbx_description
1 polymer ?
#
loop_
_entity_poly.entity_id
_entity_poly.type
_entity_poly.pdbx_seq_one_letter_code
_entity_poly.pdbx_strand_id
1 'polypeptide(L)'
;SKPMIRGLGFNRIAVSENGIKQEGQQWGADHGLEIDAFNVDEVRILKGPSSLLYGSDAMGGVIEILPLLPQKENRFFGEAALLGKSVNGTVGGSLMLGIEKNAWLVRVRFSEQHYGDYHVPVDTIVYLTQLVPVYGRKLKNTAGFERNVSVMGDYRKKFYQMNIAVSNVYQKMGFFLGAHGIPDISRLEDDENSRNIELPYSKVNHLKVTTHQQYLWNGIQLSGDFGYQFNHREEWSAFHTHYDTQMMPAKDPDRELVFKLHTFSSSLKLRLSSSSSWEHMAGWNMQIQKNAIGGYSFLLPEYKRFTTGAFWLTTFRLDNQLSVTGGIRYDRGRIDIAAFEDPYLVEYLHRQGYEEEVIQAYRWRSYPVDRAYGNYSCSAGVVWTPAAGHLLKMNVGRSFRLPGVNE
;
A
#
# COMPACT_ATOMS: atom_id res chain seq x y z
N SER A 1 -6.21 0.78 8.77
CA SER A 1 -5.96 -0.68 8.63
C SER A 1 -5.96 -1.09 7.16
N LYS A 2 -5.20 -2.10 6.82
CA LYS A 2 -5.18 -2.68 5.47
C LYS A 2 -6.41 -3.57 5.25
N PRO A 3 -6.91 -3.69 4.00
CA PRO A 3 -8.08 -4.51 3.72
C PRO A 3 -7.83 -5.99 3.95
N MET A 4 -8.91 -6.72 4.26
CA MET A 4 -8.92 -8.18 4.40
C MET A 4 -9.95 -8.81 3.47
N ILE A 5 -9.61 -9.94 2.84
CA ILE A 5 -10.50 -10.76 2.03
C ILE A 5 -10.44 -12.18 2.54
N ARG A 6 -11.57 -12.74 3.03
CA ARG A 6 -11.68 -14.11 3.55
C ARG A 6 -10.62 -14.45 4.62
N GLY A 7 -10.35 -13.55 5.56
CA GLY A 7 -9.36 -13.71 6.61
C GLY A 7 -7.90 -13.52 6.18
N LEU A 8 -7.64 -13.33 4.90
CA LEU A 8 -6.31 -12.95 4.41
C LEU A 8 -6.19 -11.43 4.36
N GLY A 9 -5.11 -10.90 4.87
CA GLY A 9 -4.81 -9.48 4.91
C GLY A 9 -3.34 -9.18 4.71
N PHE A 10 -2.94 -7.93 4.94
CA PHE A 10 -1.57 -7.45 4.86
C PHE A 10 -0.93 -7.76 3.49
N ASN A 11 0.17 -8.49 3.45
CA ASN A 11 0.91 -8.81 2.22
C ASN A 11 0.27 -9.93 1.37
N ARG A 12 -0.96 -10.36 1.67
CA ARG A 12 -1.67 -11.43 0.94
C ARG A 12 -2.80 -10.92 0.05
N ILE A 13 -3.00 -9.60 0.05
CA ILE A 13 -3.95 -8.91 -0.83
C ILE A 13 -3.18 -7.83 -1.57
N ALA A 14 -3.29 -7.82 -2.89
CA ALA A 14 -2.79 -6.73 -3.70
C ALA A 14 -3.85 -5.62 -3.80
N VAL A 15 -3.44 -4.38 -3.57
CA VAL A 15 -4.23 -3.20 -3.90
C VAL A 15 -3.57 -2.55 -5.12
N SER A 16 -4.34 -2.28 -6.15
CA SER A 16 -3.86 -1.69 -7.40
C SER A 16 -4.60 -0.39 -7.65
N GLU A 17 -3.87 0.66 -7.97
CA GLU A 17 -4.42 1.95 -8.39
C GLU A 17 -3.90 2.26 -9.79
N ASN A 18 -4.81 2.53 -10.73
CA ASN A 18 -4.49 2.78 -12.14
C ASN A 18 -3.59 1.68 -12.77
N GLY A 19 -3.85 0.41 -12.45
CA GLY A 19 -3.09 -0.74 -12.96
C GLY A 19 -1.76 -1.03 -12.25
N ILE A 20 -1.31 -0.16 -11.34
CA ILE A 20 -0.06 -0.30 -10.60
C ILE A 20 -0.35 -0.71 -9.15
N LYS A 21 0.34 -1.74 -8.67
CA LYS A 21 0.25 -2.16 -7.28
C LYS A 21 0.70 -1.05 -6.34
N GLN A 22 -0.14 -0.71 -5.37
CA GLN A 22 0.16 0.24 -4.31
C GLN A 22 1.24 -0.33 -3.40
N GLU A 23 2.34 0.37 -3.27
CA GLU A 23 3.46 0.00 -2.42
C GLU A 23 3.75 1.09 -1.40
N GLY A 24 3.89 0.69 -0.15
CA GLY A 24 4.28 1.53 0.97
C GLY A 24 5.19 0.76 1.89
N GLN A 25 5.43 1.27 3.08
CA GLN A 25 6.21 0.56 4.09
C GLN A 25 5.44 -0.67 4.60
N GLN A 26 6.12 -1.80 4.75
CA GLN A 26 5.51 -3.13 4.87
C GLN A 26 5.68 -3.78 6.25
N TRP A 27 5.89 -3.03 7.33
CA TRP A 27 6.14 -3.65 8.64
C TRP A 27 4.90 -3.89 9.50
N GLY A 28 3.74 -3.30 9.19
CA GLY A 28 2.53 -3.47 9.99
C GLY A 28 1.25 -3.53 9.19
N ALA A 29 0.24 -4.19 9.75
CA ALA A 29 -1.12 -4.22 9.22
C ALA A 29 -1.92 -2.94 9.57
N ASP A 30 -1.44 -2.19 10.54
CA ASP A 30 -2.13 -1.04 11.14
C ASP A 30 -2.02 0.23 10.31
N HIS A 31 -1.01 0.31 9.46
CA HIS A 31 -0.78 1.44 8.57
C HIS A 31 -1.80 1.47 7.43
N GLY A 32 -2.33 2.64 7.10
CA GLY A 32 -3.25 2.85 5.99
C GLY A 32 -2.63 2.63 4.61
N LEU A 33 -3.46 2.70 3.57
CA LEU A 33 -3.03 2.46 2.19
C LEU A 33 -2.41 3.69 1.51
N GLU A 34 -2.44 4.87 2.12
CA GLU A 34 -2.01 6.13 1.52
C GLU A 34 -2.65 6.36 0.13
N ILE A 35 -3.97 6.29 0.12
CA ILE A 35 -4.81 6.52 -1.06
C ILE A 35 -5.86 7.56 -0.69
N ASP A 36 -6.02 8.58 -1.53
CA ASP A 36 -7.06 9.59 -1.36
C ASP A 36 -8.45 8.97 -1.53
N ALA A 37 -9.23 8.90 -0.44
CA ALA A 37 -10.56 8.32 -0.44
C ALA A 37 -11.55 9.09 -1.35
N PHE A 38 -11.32 10.38 -1.60
CA PHE A 38 -12.14 11.17 -2.52
C PHE A 38 -11.78 10.93 -4.00
N ASN A 39 -10.61 10.33 -4.29
CA ASN A 39 -10.15 10.06 -5.65
C ASN A 39 -10.41 8.60 -6.08
N VAL A 40 -11.42 7.96 -5.52
CA VAL A 40 -11.80 6.59 -5.84
C VAL A 40 -13.08 6.63 -6.66
N ASP A 41 -12.98 6.39 -7.97
CA ASP A 41 -14.13 6.42 -8.88
C ASP A 41 -14.84 5.05 -8.95
N GLU A 42 -14.06 3.96 -9.10
CA GLU A 42 -14.57 2.59 -9.14
C GLU A 42 -13.67 1.67 -8.33
N VAL A 43 -14.24 0.77 -7.56
CA VAL A 43 -13.52 -0.31 -6.86
C VAL A 43 -13.98 -1.65 -7.40
N ARG A 44 -13.03 -2.45 -7.86
CA ARG A 44 -13.28 -3.81 -8.35
C ARG A 44 -12.52 -4.83 -7.52
N ILE A 45 -13.18 -5.89 -7.09
CA ILE A 45 -12.56 -6.98 -6.33
C ILE A 45 -12.41 -8.20 -7.21
N LEU A 46 -11.16 -8.60 -7.47
CA LEU A 46 -10.83 -9.77 -8.28
C LEU A 46 -10.42 -10.94 -7.37
N LYS A 47 -10.96 -12.11 -7.65
CA LYS A 47 -10.68 -13.36 -6.91
C LYS A 47 -10.48 -14.51 -7.89
N GLY A 48 -9.80 -15.57 -7.42
CA GLY A 48 -9.56 -16.77 -8.21
C GLY A 48 -8.55 -16.55 -9.34
N PRO A 49 -8.71 -17.17 -10.54
CA PRO A 49 -7.70 -17.15 -11.61
C PRO A 49 -7.24 -15.75 -12.02
N SER A 50 -8.12 -14.76 -11.98
CA SER A 50 -7.79 -13.36 -12.34
C SER A 50 -6.76 -12.73 -11.42
N SER A 51 -6.56 -13.22 -10.20
CA SER A 51 -5.53 -12.72 -9.29
C SER A 51 -4.11 -13.01 -9.77
N LEU A 52 -3.91 -14.02 -10.62
CA LEU A 52 -2.62 -14.34 -11.24
C LEU A 52 -2.03 -13.18 -12.04
N LEU A 53 -2.86 -12.25 -12.53
CA LEU A 53 -2.43 -11.08 -13.29
C LEU A 53 -1.58 -10.09 -12.46
N TYR A 54 -1.74 -10.09 -11.13
CA TYR A 54 -1.21 -9.06 -10.21
C TYR A 54 0.00 -9.51 -9.38
N GLY A 55 0.48 -10.73 -9.60
CA GLY A 55 1.67 -11.24 -8.95
C GLY A 55 1.43 -12.08 -7.72
N SER A 56 2.54 -12.42 -7.08
CA SER A 56 2.58 -13.37 -5.96
C SER A 56 1.81 -12.89 -4.71
N ASP A 57 1.69 -11.57 -4.52
CA ASP A 57 1.03 -11.02 -3.32
C ASP A 57 -0.51 -11.03 -3.40
N ALA A 58 -1.07 -11.44 -4.54
CA ALA A 58 -2.51 -11.50 -4.78
C ALA A 58 -3.16 -12.82 -4.33
N MET A 59 -2.64 -13.49 -3.28
CA MET A 59 -3.14 -14.79 -2.79
C MET A 59 -4.61 -14.74 -2.35
N GLY A 60 -5.01 -13.72 -1.61
CA GLY A 60 -6.40 -13.52 -1.15
C GLY A 60 -7.31 -12.86 -2.19
N GLY A 61 -6.71 -12.22 -3.18
CA GLY A 61 -7.37 -11.45 -4.22
C GLY A 61 -6.73 -10.10 -4.47
N VAL A 62 -7.38 -9.31 -5.32
CA VAL A 62 -6.94 -7.97 -5.70
C VAL A 62 -8.07 -6.99 -5.52
N ILE A 63 -7.75 -5.82 -4.99
CA ILE A 63 -8.63 -4.66 -4.97
C ILE A 63 -8.08 -3.69 -6.02
N GLU A 64 -8.81 -3.50 -7.12
CA GLU A 64 -8.47 -2.52 -8.14
C GLU A 64 -9.22 -1.22 -7.89
N ILE A 65 -8.49 -0.12 -7.88
CA ILE A 65 -9.03 1.23 -7.90
C ILE A 65 -8.82 1.76 -9.32
N LEU A 66 -9.92 2.03 -9.99
CA LEU A 66 -9.95 2.40 -11.40
C LEU A 66 -10.37 3.86 -11.55
N PRO A 67 -9.79 4.59 -12.53
CA PRO A 67 -10.14 5.97 -12.78
C PRO A 67 -11.45 6.10 -13.54
N LEU A 68 -12.05 7.28 -13.46
CA LEU A 68 -13.16 7.67 -14.30
C LEU A 68 -12.78 7.57 -15.78
N LEU A 69 -13.66 6.97 -16.57
CA LEU A 69 -13.45 6.84 -18.00
C LEU A 69 -14.10 8.03 -18.77
N PRO A 70 -13.45 8.53 -19.83
CA PRO A 70 -14.03 9.58 -20.69
C PRO A 70 -15.37 9.16 -21.30
N GLN A 71 -16.35 10.08 -21.32
CA GLN A 71 -17.67 9.85 -21.91
C GLN A 71 -17.79 10.32 -23.37
N LYS A 72 -16.71 10.86 -23.95
CA LYS A 72 -16.64 11.42 -25.31
C LYS A 72 -17.55 12.63 -25.54
N GLU A 73 -17.81 13.40 -24.52
CA GLU A 73 -18.59 14.62 -24.56
C GLU A 73 -17.66 15.85 -24.42
N ASN A 74 -17.98 16.92 -25.14
CA ASN A 74 -17.29 18.19 -24.91
C ASN A 74 -17.93 18.89 -23.73
N ARG A 75 -17.31 18.84 -22.56
CA ARG A 75 -17.86 19.41 -21.33
C ARG A 75 -16.80 19.88 -20.37
N PHE A 76 -17.14 20.86 -19.58
CA PHE A 76 -16.52 21.18 -18.32
C PHE A 76 -17.36 20.60 -17.18
N PHE A 77 -16.76 20.01 -16.19
CA PHE A 77 -17.46 19.42 -15.06
C PHE A 77 -16.65 19.58 -13.77
N GLY A 78 -17.31 19.50 -12.66
CA GLY A 78 -16.70 19.58 -11.35
C GLY A 78 -17.50 18.84 -10.30
N GLU A 79 -16.85 18.56 -9.20
CA GLU A 79 -17.44 17.90 -8.03
C GLU A 79 -16.89 18.58 -6.77
N ALA A 80 -17.77 18.89 -5.83
CA ALA A 80 -17.41 19.29 -4.50
C ALA A 80 -18.02 18.30 -3.50
N ALA A 81 -17.22 17.80 -2.57
CA ALA A 81 -17.66 16.88 -1.53
C ALA A 81 -17.27 17.42 -0.16
N LEU A 82 -18.17 17.25 0.82
CA LEU A 82 -17.91 17.54 2.23
C LEU A 82 -18.06 16.28 3.06
N LEU A 83 -17.20 16.13 4.05
CA LEU A 83 -17.16 14.98 4.95
C LEU A 83 -17.20 15.43 6.40
N GLY A 84 -18.10 14.83 7.19
CA GLY A 84 -18.13 14.97 8.65
C GLY A 84 -18.26 13.58 9.30
N LYS A 85 -17.49 13.33 10.38
CA LYS A 85 -17.60 12.10 11.20
C LYS A 85 -17.60 12.48 12.67
N SER A 86 -18.57 11.96 13.43
CA SER A 86 -18.70 12.26 14.87
C SER A 86 -17.71 11.51 15.75
N VAL A 87 -17.25 10.32 15.31
CA VAL A 87 -16.36 9.43 16.10
C VAL A 87 -15.04 10.09 16.50
N ASN A 88 -14.55 11.03 15.73
CA ASN A 88 -13.32 11.78 16.00
C ASN A 88 -13.41 13.23 15.49
N GLY A 89 -14.59 13.76 15.32
CA GLY A 89 -14.81 15.12 14.86
C GLY A 89 -14.14 15.43 13.50
N THR A 90 -14.10 14.46 12.60
CA THR A 90 -13.52 14.67 11.26
C THR A 90 -14.29 15.75 10.51
N VAL A 91 -13.60 16.69 9.94
CA VAL A 91 -14.09 17.63 8.94
C VAL A 91 -13.15 17.59 7.74
N GLY A 92 -13.72 17.47 6.56
CA GLY A 92 -12.92 17.42 5.35
C GLY A 92 -13.75 17.72 4.11
N GLY A 93 -13.06 17.85 2.99
CA GLY A 93 -13.70 18.07 1.71
C GLY A 93 -12.77 17.83 0.55
N SER A 94 -13.36 17.83 -0.63
CA SER A 94 -12.66 17.67 -1.89
C SER A 94 -13.27 18.57 -2.93
N LEU A 95 -12.42 19.12 -3.79
CA LEU A 95 -12.81 19.83 -5.00
C LEU A 95 -12.14 19.16 -6.19
N MET A 96 -12.95 18.79 -7.18
CA MET A 96 -12.44 18.25 -8.43
C MET A 96 -12.97 19.09 -9.59
N LEU A 97 -12.08 19.43 -10.53
CA LEU A 97 -12.41 20.09 -11.78
C LEU A 97 -11.91 19.25 -12.94
N GLY A 98 -12.71 19.15 -13.98
CA GLY A 98 -12.37 18.39 -15.17
C GLY A 98 -12.86 19.06 -16.45
N ILE A 99 -12.12 18.82 -17.50
CA ILE A 99 -12.49 19.19 -18.86
C ILE A 99 -12.36 17.97 -19.76
N GLU A 100 -13.41 17.73 -20.52
CA GLU A 100 -13.41 16.71 -21.58
C GLU A 100 -13.63 17.40 -22.90
N LYS A 101 -12.72 17.22 -23.84
CA LYS A 101 -12.79 17.82 -25.18
C LYS A 101 -12.22 16.87 -26.22
N ASN A 102 -13.06 16.49 -27.20
CA ASN A 102 -12.72 15.54 -28.25
C ASN A 102 -12.25 14.18 -27.68
N ALA A 103 -10.97 13.90 -27.79
CA ALA A 103 -10.34 12.66 -27.35
C ALA A 103 -9.68 12.77 -25.96
N TRP A 104 -9.64 13.97 -25.39
CA TRP A 104 -8.92 14.26 -24.17
C TRP A 104 -9.86 14.46 -23.00
N LEU A 105 -9.49 13.93 -21.84
CA LEU A 105 -10.03 14.29 -20.53
C LEU A 105 -8.85 14.69 -19.64
N VAL A 106 -8.98 15.83 -18.97
CA VAL A 106 -8.03 16.25 -17.93
C VAL A 106 -8.82 16.53 -16.67
N ARG A 107 -8.32 16.04 -15.55
CA ARG A 107 -8.95 16.17 -14.22
C ARG A 107 -7.91 16.55 -13.19
N VAL A 108 -8.24 17.49 -12.33
CA VAL A 108 -7.46 17.87 -11.16
C VAL A 108 -8.34 17.76 -9.93
N ARG A 109 -7.85 17.14 -8.88
CA ARG A 109 -8.52 17.02 -7.58
C ARG A 109 -7.60 17.48 -6.46
N PHE A 110 -8.15 18.24 -5.54
CA PHE A 110 -7.58 18.54 -4.24
C PHE A 110 -8.54 18.05 -3.17
N SER A 111 -8.00 17.39 -2.13
CA SER A 111 -8.78 17.00 -0.97
C SER A 111 -7.98 17.26 0.32
N GLU A 112 -8.71 17.59 1.38
CA GLU A 112 -8.13 17.78 2.69
C GLU A 112 -9.11 17.33 3.77
N GLN A 113 -8.60 16.66 4.82
CA GLN A 113 -9.38 16.29 5.99
C GLN A 113 -8.56 16.43 7.26
N HIS A 114 -9.22 16.92 8.32
CA HIS A 114 -8.69 17.05 9.66
C HIS A 114 -9.55 16.26 10.63
N TYR A 115 -8.96 15.53 11.53
CA TYR A 115 -9.66 14.76 12.54
C TYR A 115 -9.00 14.93 13.90
N GLY A 116 -9.81 14.85 14.94
CA GLY A 116 -9.38 14.89 16.32
C GLY A 116 -9.18 13.49 16.89
N ASP A 117 -9.00 13.45 18.20
CA ASP A 117 -8.82 12.22 18.94
C ASP A 117 -10.04 11.30 18.84
N TYR A 118 -9.78 10.00 18.79
CA TYR A 118 -10.80 8.97 18.66
C TYR A 118 -11.63 8.82 19.93
N HIS A 119 -12.96 8.92 19.79
CA HIS A 119 -13.89 8.61 20.88
C HIS A 119 -14.03 7.09 21.05
N VAL A 120 -13.93 6.63 22.29
CA VAL A 120 -14.12 5.24 22.67
C VAL A 120 -15.25 5.13 23.71
N PRO A 121 -15.96 3.99 23.80
CA PRO A 121 -17.12 3.84 24.67
C PRO A 121 -16.77 3.55 26.15
N VAL A 122 -15.49 3.65 26.52
CA VAL A 122 -14.97 3.27 27.83
C VAL A 122 -14.08 4.37 28.43
N ASP A 123 -14.01 4.41 29.75
CA ASP A 123 -13.16 5.34 30.49
C ASP A 123 -11.80 4.73 30.86
N THR A 124 -11.60 3.44 30.57
CA THR A 124 -10.36 2.71 30.85
C THR A 124 -10.16 1.63 29.80
N ILE A 125 -8.94 1.47 29.34
CA ILE A 125 -8.54 0.39 28.43
C ILE A 125 -7.46 -0.47 29.08
N VAL A 126 -7.38 -1.74 28.69
CA VAL A 126 -6.25 -2.61 29.03
C VAL A 126 -5.21 -2.49 27.93
N TYR A 127 -4.03 -2.00 28.26
CA TYR A 127 -2.91 -1.88 27.35
C TYR A 127 -1.68 -2.58 27.96
N LEU A 128 -1.13 -3.58 27.28
CA LEU A 128 0.01 -4.37 27.77
C LEU A 128 -0.15 -4.83 29.25
N THR A 129 -1.31 -5.37 29.60
CA THR A 129 -1.66 -5.83 30.98
C THR A 129 -1.91 -4.74 32.01
N GLN A 130 -1.76 -3.46 31.67
CA GLN A 130 -2.05 -2.34 32.58
C GLN A 130 -3.41 -1.70 32.25
N LEU A 131 -4.07 -1.23 33.31
CA LEU A 131 -5.27 -0.41 33.19
C LEU A 131 -4.85 1.05 32.94
N VAL A 132 -5.22 1.55 31.75
CA VAL A 132 -4.88 2.91 31.32
C VAL A 132 -6.15 3.74 31.29
N PRO A 133 -6.22 4.86 32.03
CA PRO A 133 -7.37 5.75 31.99
C PRO A 133 -7.50 6.45 30.65
N VAL A 134 -8.75 6.65 30.20
CA VAL A 134 -9.08 7.37 28.97
C VAL A 134 -9.92 8.59 29.35
N TYR A 135 -9.27 9.73 29.46
CA TYR A 135 -9.89 10.98 29.87
C TYR A 135 -10.87 11.47 28.80
N GLY A 136 -12.07 11.85 29.22
CA GLY A 136 -13.12 12.33 28.31
C GLY A 136 -13.55 11.30 27.25
N ARG A 137 -13.22 10.02 27.43
CA ARG A 137 -13.46 8.93 26.44
C ARG A 137 -12.81 9.18 25.09
N LYS A 138 -11.65 9.84 25.09
CA LYS A 138 -10.87 10.11 23.88
C LYS A 138 -9.48 9.49 24.02
N LEU A 139 -9.04 8.79 22.98
CA LEU A 139 -7.67 8.31 22.89
C LEU A 139 -6.77 9.49 22.52
N LYS A 140 -6.12 10.09 23.53
CA LYS A 140 -5.25 11.25 23.34
C LYS A 140 -4.17 10.97 22.31
N ASN A 141 -3.85 12.00 21.51
CA ASN A 141 -2.84 11.99 20.45
C ASN A 141 -3.17 11.00 19.31
N THR A 142 -4.45 10.82 18.97
CA THR A 142 -4.86 10.09 17.76
C THR A 142 -5.40 11.02 16.67
N ALA A 143 -5.26 12.32 16.87
CA ALA A 143 -5.58 13.36 15.91
C ALA A 143 -4.66 13.31 14.69
N GLY A 144 -5.11 13.88 13.59
CA GLY A 144 -4.30 13.96 12.39
C GLY A 144 -4.94 14.75 11.27
N PHE A 145 -4.21 14.87 10.17
CA PHE A 145 -4.72 15.44 8.94
C PHE A 145 -4.13 14.77 7.72
N GLU A 146 -4.85 14.88 6.64
CA GLU A 146 -4.47 14.36 5.33
C GLU A 146 -4.74 15.42 4.27
N ARG A 147 -3.80 15.60 3.35
CA ARG A 147 -3.89 16.54 2.21
C ARG A 147 -3.42 15.83 0.95
N ASN A 148 -4.27 15.84 -0.07
CA ASN A 148 -4.01 15.11 -1.30
C ASN A 148 -4.21 16.00 -2.52
N VAL A 149 -3.39 15.75 -3.52
CA VAL A 149 -3.48 16.37 -4.83
C VAL A 149 -3.36 15.29 -5.89
N SER A 150 -4.22 15.34 -6.89
CA SER A 150 -4.10 14.47 -8.06
C SER A 150 -4.37 15.20 -9.35
N VAL A 151 -3.63 14.84 -10.39
CA VAL A 151 -3.82 15.29 -11.77
C VAL A 151 -3.88 14.06 -12.65
N MET A 152 -4.90 13.95 -13.49
CA MET A 152 -5.06 12.86 -14.42
C MET A 152 -5.34 13.40 -15.83
N GLY A 153 -4.66 12.83 -16.81
CA GLY A 153 -4.92 13.01 -18.24
C GLY A 153 -5.27 11.69 -18.87
N ASP A 154 -6.36 11.67 -19.64
CA ASP A 154 -6.77 10.51 -20.44
C ASP A 154 -6.91 10.93 -21.90
N TYR A 155 -6.42 10.08 -22.80
CA TYR A 155 -6.53 10.26 -24.24
C TYR A 155 -7.09 9.00 -24.87
N ARG A 156 -8.17 9.12 -25.65
CA ARG A 156 -8.83 7.99 -26.28
C ARG A 156 -9.15 8.24 -27.74
N LYS A 157 -8.60 7.39 -28.59
CA LYS A 157 -9.00 7.22 -29.99
C LYS A 157 -9.46 5.79 -30.26
N LYS A 158 -9.95 5.53 -31.48
CA LYS A 158 -10.56 4.24 -31.87
C LYS A 158 -9.72 3.01 -31.49
N PHE A 159 -8.40 3.08 -31.65
CA PHE A 159 -7.49 1.95 -31.44
C PHE A 159 -6.49 2.16 -30.29
N TYR A 160 -6.44 3.33 -29.71
CA TYR A 160 -5.45 3.68 -28.70
C TYR A 160 -6.07 4.46 -27.54
N GLN A 161 -5.72 4.03 -26.35
CA GLN A 161 -6.03 4.73 -25.10
C GLN A 161 -4.75 4.91 -24.28
N MET A 162 -4.60 6.08 -23.70
CA MET A 162 -3.53 6.41 -22.76
C MET A 162 -4.14 7.12 -21.56
N ASN A 163 -3.75 6.70 -20.37
CA ASN A 163 -4.00 7.41 -19.13
C ASN A 163 -2.66 7.74 -18.47
N ILE A 164 -2.50 8.95 -17.94
CA ILE A 164 -1.38 9.37 -17.10
C ILE A 164 -1.96 9.99 -15.85
N ALA A 165 -1.50 9.56 -14.68
CA ALA A 165 -1.90 10.12 -13.41
C ALA A 165 -0.68 10.45 -12.54
N VAL A 166 -0.73 11.60 -11.89
CA VAL A 166 0.21 12.03 -10.86
C VAL A 166 -0.60 12.31 -9.60
N SER A 167 -0.25 11.69 -8.49
CA SER A 167 -0.90 11.93 -7.21
C SER A 167 0.11 12.04 -6.09
N ASN A 168 -0.21 12.84 -5.09
CA ASN A 168 0.54 12.95 -3.86
C ASN A 168 -0.41 12.89 -2.68
N VAL A 169 -0.14 11.98 -1.75
CA VAL A 169 -0.85 11.83 -0.48
C VAL A 169 0.09 12.24 0.63
N TYR A 170 -0.29 13.26 1.39
CA TYR A 170 0.42 13.68 2.59
C TYR A 170 -0.45 13.44 3.81
N GLN A 171 0.11 12.76 4.81
CA GLN A 171 -0.56 12.46 6.08
C GLN A 171 0.36 12.83 7.24
N LYS A 172 -0.21 13.43 8.30
CA LYS A 172 0.39 13.50 9.62
C LYS A 172 -0.62 13.01 10.63
N MET A 173 -0.24 12.01 11.44
CA MET A 173 -1.11 11.44 12.47
C MET A 173 -0.33 11.17 13.75
N GLY A 174 -0.93 11.50 14.88
CA GLY A 174 -0.43 11.11 16.19
C GLY A 174 -0.66 9.62 16.45
N PHE A 175 0.12 9.08 17.38
CA PHE A 175 -0.09 7.76 17.95
C PHE A 175 -0.50 7.89 19.40
N PHE A 176 -1.43 7.04 19.85
CA PHE A 176 -1.75 6.92 21.28
C PHE A 176 -0.46 6.68 22.04
N LEU A 177 -0.29 7.39 23.15
CA LEU A 177 0.97 7.52 23.92
C LEU A 177 1.55 6.22 24.50
N GLY A 178 0.97 5.09 24.21
CA GLY A 178 1.47 3.77 24.55
C GLY A 178 1.98 2.94 23.36
N ALA A 179 2.03 3.50 22.17
CA ALA A 179 2.38 2.74 20.96
C ALA A 179 3.82 2.18 20.96
N HIS A 180 4.73 2.80 21.74
CA HIS A 180 6.14 2.41 21.87
C HIS A 180 6.50 1.83 23.25
N GLY A 181 5.54 1.32 24.00
CA GLY A 181 5.78 0.73 25.32
C GLY A 181 4.64 1.01 26.31
N ILE A 182 4.97 0.98 27.62
CA ILE A 182 4.00 1.32 28.67
C ILE A 182 3.73 2.82 28.61
N PRO A 183 2.45 3.26 28.50
CA PRO A 183 2.13 4.65 28.42
C PRO A 183 2.52 5.38 29.72
N ASP A 184 3.11 6.55 29.56
CA ASP A 184 3.26 7.48 30.68
C ASP A 184 1.88 8.09 30.98
N ILE A 185 1.30 7.67 32.11
CA ILE A 185 -0.07 8.05 32.48
C ILE A 185 -0.19 9.57 32.65
N SER A 186 0.88 10.28 33.11
CA SER A 186 0.87 11.73 33.23
C SER A 186 0.68 12.47 31.92
N ARG A 187 1.04 11.87 30.82
CA ARG A 187 0.89 12.42 29.46
C ARG A 187 -0.45 12.10 28.81
N LEU A 188 -1.30 11.31 29.46
CA LEU A 188 -2.63 10.94 28.97
C LEU A 188 -3.72 11.92 29.41
N GLU A 189 -3.41 12.87 30.32
CA GLU A 189 -4.36 13.88 30.74
C GLU A 189 -4.89 14.70 29.58
N ASP A 190 -6.17 15.06 29.64
CA ASP A 190 -6.81 15.88 28.62
C ASP A 190 -6.20 17.29 28.62
N ASP A 191 -5.71 17.74 27.49
CA ASP A 191 -5.17 19.08 27.27
C ASP A 191 -6.23 20.04 26.71
N GLU A 192 -7.51 19.64 26.75
CA GLU A 192 -8.68 20.38 26.24
C GLU A 192 -8.65 20.61 24.70
N ASN A 193 -7.63 20.09 24.00
CA ASN A 193 -7.47 20.23 22.56
C ASN A 193 -7.36 18.87 21.85
N SER A 194 -8.48 18.29 21.50
CA SER A 194 -8.53 16.99 20.81
C SER A 194 -7.97 17.00 19.37
N ARG A 195 -7.37 18.10 18.91
CA ARG A 195 -6.75 18.21 17.58
C ARG A 195 -5.25 18.41 17.62
N ASN A 196 -4.65 18.43 18.80
CA ASN A 196 -3.19 18.43 18.95
C ASN A 196 -2.58 17.15 18.40
N ILE A 197 -1.43 17.32 17.75
CA ILE A 197 -0.59 16.20 17.30
C ILE A 197 0.75 16.36 17.96
N GLU A 198 0.91 15.65 19.06
CA GLU A 198 2.12 15.62 19.87
C GLU A 198 3.00 14.42 19.52
N LEU A 199 4.14 14.28 20.15
CA LEU A 199 4.96 13.08 20.08
C LEU A 199 4.31 11.92 20.88
N PRO A 200 4.28 10.69 20.35
CA PRO A 200 4.79 10.28 19.04
C PRO A 200 3.80 10.56 17.90
N TYR A 201 4.32 10.80 16.70
CA TYR A 201 3.52 10.94 15.48
C TYR A 201 4.24 10.40 14.24
N SER A 202 3.49 10.09 13.21
CA SER A 202 3.99 9.72 11.88
C SER A 202 3.68 10.80 10.85
N LYS A 203 4.62 10.99 9.92
CA LYS A 203 4.42 11.73 8.67
C LYS A 203 4.64 10.80 7.50
N VAL A 204 3.77 10.88 6.51
CA VAL A 204 3.92 10.15 5.25
C VAL A 204 3.74 11.11 4.09
N ASN A 205 4.62 11.04 3.12
CA ASN A 205 4.48 11.71 1.84
C ASN A 205 4.65 10.68 0.74
N HIS A 206 3.58 10.39 -0.01
CA HIS A 206 3.56 9.36 -1.02
C HIS A 206 3.24 9.94 -2.38
N LEU A 207 4.28 10.13 -3.19
CA LEU A 207 4.18 10.54 -4.58
C LEU A 207 4.01 9.32 -5.48
N LYS A 208 3.05 9.38 -6.42
CA LYS A 208 2.83 8.35 -7.43
C LYS A 208 2.71 8.97 -8.81
N VAL A 209 3.38 8.37 -9.77
CA VAL A 209 3.25 8.68 -11.19
C VAL A 209 2.93 7.37 -11.90
N THR A 210 1.79 7.30 -12.56
CA THR A 210 1.35 6.09 -13.26
C THR A 210 0.96 6.41 -14.70
N THR A 211 1.16 5.46 -15.60
CA THR A 211 0.62 5.53 -16.95
C THR A 211 0.09 4.16 -17.35
N HIS A 212 -1.09 4.17 -17.95
CA HIS A 212 -1.71 3.02 -18.61
C HIS A 212 -1.82 3.31 -20.08
N GLN A 213 -1.41 2.37 -20.91
CA GLN A 213 -1.51 2.48 -22.36
C GLN A 213 -2.14 1.21 -22.90
N GLN A 214 -3.06 1.37 -23.86
CA GLN A 214 -3.76 0.27 -24.48
C GLN A 214 -3.88 0.50 -25.97
N TYR A 215 -3.54 -0.52 -26.73
CA TYR A 215 -3.68 -0.57 -28.17
C TYR A 215 -4.57 -1.74 -28.57
N LEU A 216 -5.55 -1.47 -29.42
CA LEU A 216 -6.51 -2.44 -29.94
C LEU A 216 -6.32 -2.61 -31.43
N TRP A 217 -6.08 -3.83 -31.91
CA TRP A 217 -5.93 -4.14 -33.32
C TRP A 217 -6.46 -5.55 -33.66
N ASN A 218 -7.47 -5.62 -34.51
CA ASN A 218 -8.00 -6.88 -35.05
C ASN A 218 -8.19 -8.01 -34.02
N GLY A 219 -8.84 -7.71 -32.88
CA GLY A 219 -9.06 -8.68 -31.81
C GLY A 219 -7.87 -8.89 -30.86
N ILE A 220 -6.74 -8.23 -31.12
CA ILE A 220 -5.57 -8.20 -30.25
C ILE A 220 -5.63 -6.93 -29.39
N GLN A 221 -5.47 -7.08 -28.07
CA GLN A 221 -5.30 -5.97 -27.18
C GLN A 221 -3.93 -6.07 -26.52
N LEU A 222 -3.08 -5.08 -26.77
CA LEU A 222 -1.82 -4.89 -26.06
C LEU A 222 -2.01 -3.79 -25.02
N SER A 223 -1.66 -4.05 -23.76
CA SER A 223 -1.68 -3.03 -22.72
C SER A 223 -0.39 -3.01 -21.91
N GLY A 224 0.00 -1.83 -21.47
CA GLY A 224 1.17 -1.60 -20.64
C GLY A 224 0.84 -0.64 -19.51
N ASP A 225 1.18 -1.04 -18.28
CA ASP A 225 1.10 -0.22 -17.09
C ASP A 225 2.53 0.07 -16.61
N PHE A 226 2.86 1.34 -16.35
CA PHE A 226 4.14 1.74 -15.80
C PHE A 226 3.89 2.70 -14.65
N GLY A 227 4.65 2.53 -13.57
CA GLY A 227 4.48 3.34 -12.38
C GLY A 227 5.79 3.58 -11.65
N TYR A 228 5.91 4.78 -11.12
CA TYR A 228 6.92 5.15 -10.15
C TYR A 228 6.24 5.63 -8.88
N GLN A 229 6.69 5.14 -7.72
CA GLN A 229 6.21 5.53 -6.41
C GLN A 229 7.40 5.93 -5.54
N PHE A 230 7.24 7.00 -4.81
CA PHE A 230 8.16 7.42 -3.76
C PHE A 230 7.39 7.60 -2.46
N ASN A 231 7.61 6.68 -1.54
CA ASN A 231 7.04 6.72 -0.21
C ASN A 231 8.10 7.19 0.79
N HIS A 232 7.91 8.38 1.35
CA HIS A 232 8.73 8.93 2.41
C HIS A 232 7.93 8.92 3.71
N ARG A 233 8.33 8.07 4.63
CA ARG A 233 7.73 7.96 5.97
C ARG A 233 8.73 8.36 7.03
N GLU A 234 8.27 9.15 7.99
CA GLU A 234 8.99 9.51 9.19
C GLU A 234 8.15 9.15 10.41
N GLU A 235 8.79 8.62 11.44
CA GLU A 235 8.19 8.45 12.77
C GLU A 235 8.98 9.28 13.78
N TRP A 236 8.26 10.05 14.56
CA TRP A 236 8.79 11.01 15.51
C TRP A 236 8.35 10.62 16.90
N SER A 237 9.31 10.48 17.82
CA SER A 237 9.11 10.16 19.22
C SER A 237 10.12 10.95 20.06
N ALA A 238 9.76 11.32 21.27
CA ALA A 238 10.72 11.93 22.19
C ALA A 238 11.97 11.04 22.27
N PHE A 239 13.15 11.64 22.17
CA PHE A 239 14.39 10.88 22.17
C PHE A 239 14.46 9.93 23.36
N HIS A 240 14.67 8.68 23.08
CA HIS A 240 14.88 7.63 24.07
C HIS A 240 15.90 6.63 23.52
N THR A 241 16.63 6.00 24.39
CA THR A 241 17.62 5.00 24.03
C THR A 241 17.67 3.87 25.03
N HIS A 242 18.07 2.71 24.58
CA HIS A 242 18.39 1.56 25.43
C HIS A 242 19.85 1.54 25.89
N TYR A 243 20.67 2.45 25.35
CA TYR A 243 22.11 2.52 25.58
C TYR A 243 22.49 3.92 26.05
N ASP A 244 23.13 4.01 27.23
CA ASP A 244 23.65 5.26 27.79
C ASP A 244 24.76 5.91 26.92
N THR A 245 25.30 5.16 25.98
CA THR A 245 26.29 5.60 24.99
C THR A 245 25.68 6.40 23.84
N GLN A 246 24.40 6.26 23.58
CA GLN A 246 23.73 6.95 22.48
C GLN A 246 23.37 8.38 22.85
N MET A 247 24.06 9.35 22.26
CA MET A 247 23.79 10.76 22.43
C MET A 247 22.60 11.20 21.58
N MET A 248 21.80 12.14 22.12
CA MET A 248 20.72 12.79 21.37
C MET A 248 21.28 13.45 20.10
N PRO A 249 20.68 13.22 18.91
CA PRO A 249 21.11 13.89 17.68
C PRO A 249 20.99 15.41 17.77
N ALA A 250 22.00 16.14 17.28
CA ALA A 250 21.99 17.60 17.27
C ALA A 250 20.94 18.20 16.33
N LYS A 251 20.57 17.46 15.29
CA LYS A 251 19.52 17.86 14.32
C LYS A 251 18.36 16.87 14.41
N ASP A 252 17.14 17.40 14.50
CA ASP A 252 15.89 16.63 14.59
C ASP A 252 15.97 15.53 15.67
N PRO A 253 16.18 15.91 16.96
CA PRO A 253 16.46 14.97 18.06
C PRO A 253 15.36 13.93 18.26
N ASP A 254 14.12 14.28 17.93
CA ASP A 254 12.95 13.42 18.13
C ASP A 254 12.57 12.64 16.85
N ARG A 255 13.38 12.71 15.77
CA ARG A 255 13.12 11.94 14.56
C ARG A 255 13.66 10.52 14.69
N GLU A 256 12.78 9.64 15.13
CA GLU A 256 13.13 8.25 15.48
C GLU A 256 13.46 7.41 14.26
N LEU A 257 12.55 7.36 13.29
CA LEU A 257 12.67 6.51 12.10
C LEU A 257 12.41 7.31 10.82
N VAL A 258 13.20 7.01 9.79
CA VAL A 258 13.00 7.53 8.43
C VAL A 258 13.10 6.39 7.43
N PHE A 259 12.14 6.31 6.53
CA PHE A 259 12.13 5.34 5.43
C PHE A 259 11.85 6.04 4.12
N LYS A 260 12.68 5.76 3.11
CA LYS A 260 12.58 6.30 1.76
C LYS A 260 12.51 5.14 0.77
N LEU A 261 11.29 4.75 0.42
CA LEU A 261 11.04 3.64 -0.50
C LEU A 261 10.76 4.17 -1.90
N HIS A 262 11.63 3.84 -2.82
CA HIS A 262 11.44 4.04 -4.26
C HIS A 262 10.97 2.73 -4.87
N THR A 263 9.88 2.77 -5.63
CA THR A 263 9.34 1.61 -6.35
C THR A 263 9.10 1.97 -7.80
N PHE A 264 9.70 1.24 -8.71
CA PHE A 264 9.37 1.24 -10.13
C PHE A 264 8.65 -0.06 -10.47
N SER A 265 7.52 0.02 -11.17
CA SER A 265 6.72 -1.14 -11.56
C SER A 265 6.36 -1.07 -13.04
N SER A 266 6.36 -2.19 -13.71
CA SER A 266 5.83 -2.31 -15.07
C SER A 266 5.04 -3.61 -15.25
N SER A 267 4.02 -3.56 -16.11
CA SER A 267 3.18 -4.70 -16.46
C SER A 267 2.82 -4.62 -17.94
N LEU A 268 3.12 -5.65 -18.67
CA LEU A 268 2.74 -5.80 -20.08
C LEU A 268 1.75 -6.95 -20.20
N LYS A 269 0.66 -6.76 -20.95
CA LYS A 269 -0.40 -7.74 -21.12
C LYS A 269 -0.82 -7.79 -22.59
N LEU A 270 -0.90 -9.00 -23.12
CA LEU A 270 -1.40 -9.30 -24.43
C LEU A 270 -2.67 -10.14 -24.29
N ARG A 271 -3.80 -9.63 -24.75
CA ARG A 271 -5.07 -10.35 -24.83
C ARG A 271 -5.37 -10.69 -26.28
N LEU A 272 -5.66 -11.94 -26.52
CA LEU A 272 -6.02 -12.50 -27.83
C LEU A 272 -7.40 -13.13 -27.74
N SER A 273 -8.35 -12.63 -28.53
CA SER A 273 -9.65 -13.27 -28.72
C SER A 273 -9.60 -14.07 -30.00
N SER A 274 -9.25 -15.36 -29.92
CA SER A 274 -9.07 -16.21 -31.06
C SER A 274 -10.38 -16.68 -31.67
N SER A 275 -11.46 -16.68 -30.88
CA SER A 275 -12.84 -16.96 -31.33
C SER A 275 -13.82 -16.38 -30.28
N SER A 276 -15.13 -16.52 -30.55
CA SER A 276 -16.16 -16.16 -29.56
C SER A 276 -16.07 -16.97 -28.26
N SER A 277 -15.50 -18.19 -28.35
CA SER A 277 -15.39 -19.12 -27.21
C SER A 277 -14.04 -19.06 -26.49
N TRP A 278 -12.96 -18.67 -27.16
CA TRP A 278 -11.61 -18.70 -26.57
C TRP A 278 -11.02 -17.31 -26.42
N GLU A 279 -10.58 -17.01 -25.21
CA GLU A 279 -9.82 -15.82 -24.87
C GLU A 279 -8.53 -16.22 -24.16
N HIS A 280 -7.40 -15.75 -24.64
CA HIS A 280 -6.09 -15.95 -24.05
C HIS A 280 -5.52 -14.63 -23.58
N MET A 281 -4.87 -14.63 -22.42
CA MET A 281 -4.12 -13.49 -21.89
C MET A 281 -2.75 -13.95 -21.44
N ALA A 282 -1.71 -13.40 -22.04
CA ALA A 282 -0.34 -13.56 -21.60
C ALA A 282 0.18 -12.23 -21.04
N GLY A 283 1.11 -12.28 -20.13
CA GLY A 283 1.71 -11.04 -19.64
C GLY A 283 2.97 -11.25 -18.82
N TRP A 284 3.60 -10.12 -18.55
CA TRP A 284 4.83 -10.02 -17.80
C TRP A 284 4.78 -8.82 -16.88
N ASN A 285 5.25 -9.00 -15.63
CA ASN A 285 5.34 -7.95 -14.63
C ASN A 285 6.77 -7.85 -14.11
N MET A 286 7.18 -6.64 -13.76
CA MET A 286 8.47 -6.37 -13.13
C MET A 286 8.28 -5.30 -12.06
N GLN A 287 9.04 -5.42 -10.96
CA GLN A 287 9.11 -4.39 -9.93
C GLN A 287 10.54 -4.30 -9.40
N ILE A 288 11.00 -3.06 -9.20
CA ILE A 288 12.28 -2.73 -8.58
C ILE A 288 11.99 -1.84 -7.37
N GLN A 289 12.52 -2.20 -6.24
CA GLN A 289 12.40 -1.43 -5.00
C GLN A 289 13.78 -1.12 -4.42
N LYS A 290 13.91 0.08 -3.86
CA LYS A 290 15.06 0.48 -3.06
C LYS A 290 14.56 1.25 -1.84
N ASN A 291 14.86 0.75 -0.66
CA ASN A 291 14.58 1.41 0.60
C ASN A 291 15.87 1.92 1.23
N ALA A 292 15.87 3.18 1.65
CA ALA A 292 16.91 3.77 2.50
C ALA A 292 16.30 4.10 3.86
N ILE A 293 17.11 4.03 4.90
CA ILE A 293 16.71 4.28 6.28
C ILE A 293 17.44 5.48 6.88
N GLY A 294 16.94 5.98 8.00
CA GLY A 294 17.53 7.03 8.81
C GLY A 294 16.76 7.22 10.12
N GLY A 295 17.10 8.26 10.87
CA GLY A 295 16.63 8.47 12.23
C GLY A 295 17.64 7.97 13.24
N TYR A 296 17.30 8.06 14.53
CA TYR A 296 18.21 7.61 15.59
C TYR A 296 17.98 6.15 16.03
N SER A 297 16.91 5.55 15.58
CA SER A 297 16.53 4.16 15.90
C SER A 297 16.57 3.26 14.65
N PHE A 298 16.57 1.95 14.89
CA PHE A 298 16.57 0.92 13.84
C PHE A 298 15.33 0.04 13.95
N LEU A 299 14.59 -0.11 12.85
CA LEU A 299 13.44 -1.02 12.76
C LEU A 299 13.58 -2.02 11.61
N LEU A 300 13.93 -1.54 10.42
CA LEU A 300 14.11 -2.34 9.22
C LEU A 300 15.42 -1.97 8.53
N PRO A 301 16.13 -2.90 7.91
CA PRO A 301 17.36 -2.62 7.18
C PRO A 301 17.10 -1.89 5.86
N GLU A 302 18.16 -1.30 5.31
CA GLU A 302 18.18 -0.92 3.91
C GLU A 302 18.12 -2.16 3.02
N TYR A 303 17.38 -2.05 1.91
CA TYR A 303 17.28 -3.16 0.97
C TYR A 303 17.08 -2.71 -0.47
N LYS A 304 17.43 -3.62 -1.37
CA LYS A 304 17.04 -3.61 -2.77
C LYS A 304 16.26 -4.89 -3.07
N ARG A 305 15.16 -4.77 -3.78
CA ARG A 305 14.35 -5.91 -4.19
C ARG A 305 14.02 -5.80 -5.66
N PHE A 306 14.24 -6.88 -6.38
CA PHE A 306 13.80 -7.06 -7.77
C PHE A 306 12.84 -8.23 -7.83
N THR A 307 11.69 -8.04 -8.48
CA THR A 307 10.74 -9.13 -8.74
C THR A 307 10.28 -9.08 -10.18
N THR A 308 10.10 -10.24 -10.77
CA THR A 308 9.55 -10.40 -12.12
C THR A 308 8.70 -11.64 -12.18
N GLY A 309 7.70 -11.65 -13.06
CA GLY A 309 6.86 -12.82 -13.27
C GLY A 309 6.17 -12.77 -14.60
N ALA A 310 5.98 -13.95 -15.20
CA ALA A 310 5.24 -14.14 -16.42
C ALA A 310 4.03 -15.04 -16.17
N PHE A 311 2.93 -14.79 -16.87
CA PHE A 311 1.70 -15.54 -16.71
C PHE A 311 1.01 -15.80 -18.03
N TRP A 312 0.21 -16.88 -18.04
CA TRP A 312 -0.74 -17.20 -19.09
C TRP A 312 -2.08 -17.58 -18.47
N LEU A 313 -3.14 -16.95 -18.95
CA LEU A 313 -4.51 -17.19 -18.53
C LEU A 313 -5.34 -17.51 -19.78
N THR A 314 -6.19 -18.53 -19.70
CA THR A 314 -7.10 -18.91 -20.77
C THR A 314 -8.51 -19.00 -20.23
N THR A 315 -9.47 -18.39 -20.91
CA THR A 315 -10.90 -18.54 -20.64
C THR A 315 -11.57 -19.20 -21.84
N PHE A 316 -12.26 -20.29 -21.56
CA PHE A 316 -13.13 -20.99 -22.51
C PHE A 316 -14.58 -20.75 -22.13
N ARG A 317 -15.38 -20.23 -23.06
CA ARG A 317 -16.82 -20.06 -22.94
C ARG A 317 -17.50 -21.10 -23.82
N LEU A 318 -18.12 -22.11 -23.21
CA LEU A 318 -18.86 -23.14 -23.92
C LEU A 318 -20.13 -22.51 -24.54
N ASP A 319 -20.82 -21.71 -23.74
CA ASP A 319 -22.00 -20.95 -24.09
C ASP A 319 -22.15 -19.71 -23.19
N ASN A 320 -23.32 -19.09 -23.16
CA ASN A 320 -23.61 -17.96 -22.28
C ASN A 320 -23.80 -18.38 -20.81
N GLN A 321 -23.87 -19.69 -20.51
CA GLN A 321 -24.13 -20.21 -19.19
C GLN A 321 -22.88 -20.74 -18.51
N LEU A 322 -21.92 -21.31 -19.26
CA LEU A 322 -20.75 -21.97 -18.72
C LEU A 322 -19.44 -21.38 -19.24
N SER A 323 -18.61 -20.91 -18.34
CA SER A 323 -17.24 -20.50 -18.63
C SER A 323 -16.24 -21.17 -17.68
N VAL A 324 -15.12 -21.58 -18.23
CA VAL A 324 -13.99 -22.17 -17.51
C VAL A 324 -12.76 -21.29 -17.74
N THR A 325 -12.09 -20.92 -16.67
CA THR A 325 -10.87 -20.12 -16.73
C THR A 325 -9.75 -20.86 -16.01
N GLY A 326 -8.59 -20.98 -16.66
CA GLY A 326 -7.40 -21.58 -16.07
C GLY A 326 -6.16 -20.75 -16.36
N GLY A 327 -5.19 -20.79 -15.48
CA GLY A 327 -3.95 -20.06 -15.69
C GLY A 327 -2.79 -20.57 -14.85
N ILE A 328 -1.61 -20.19 -15.30
CA ILE A 328 -0.32 -20.46 -14.65
C ILE A 328 0.51 -19.18 -14.63
N ARG A 329 1.32 -19.04 -13.60
CA ARG A 329 2.26 -17.95 -13.42
C ARG A 329 3.56 -18.48 -12.80
N TYR A 330 4.68 -17.94 -13.25
CA TYR A 330 5.97 -18.13 -12.60
C TYR A 330 6.51 -16.78 -12.13
N ASP A 331 6.91 -16.71 -10.88
CA ASP A 331 7.51 -15.54 -10.27
C ASP A 331 8.94 -15.83 -9.83
N ARG A 332 9.82 -14.85 -10.04
CA ARG A 332 11.19 -14.84 -9.52
C ARG A 332 11.46 -13.50 -8.84
N GLY A 333 12.10 -13.54 -7.68
CA GLY A 333 12.52 -12.38 -6.94
C GLY A 333 13.94 -12.54 -6.40
N ARG A 334 14.66 -11.42 -6.27
CA ARG A 334 15.92 -11.32 -5.55
C ARG A 334 15.78 -10.19 -4.55
N ILE A 335 16.26 -10.44 -3.34
CA ILE A 335 16.35 -9.47 -2.28
C ILE A 335 17.78 -9.36 -1.82
N ASP A 336 18.26 -8.11 -1.71
CA ASP A 336 19.59 -7.75 -1.21
C ASP A 336 19.35 -6.84 0.01
N ILE A 337 19.66 -7.33 1.20
CA ILE A 337 19.48 -6.65 2.48
C ILE A 337 20.86 -6.22 2.97
N ALA A 338 21.01 -4.94 3.32
CA ALA A 338 22.25 -4.42 3.88
C ALA A 338 22.45 -4.89 5.32
N ALA A 339 23.69 -5.16 5.66
CA ALA A 339 24.09 -5.32 7.06
C ALA A 339 23.88 -4.00 7.81
N PHE A 340 23.43 -4.09 9.05
CA PHE A 340 23.37 -2.96 9.97
C PHE A 340 23.98 -3.35 11.31
N GLU A 341 25.09 -2.71 11.62
CA GLU A 341 25.74 -2.80 12.91
C GLU A 341 25.26 -1.62 13.77
N ASP A 342 24.92 -1.89 15.03
CA ASP A 342 24.54 -0.86 15.98
C ASP A 342 25.78 -0.39 16.77
N PRO A 343 26.38 0.77 16.44
CA PRO A 343 27.62 1.21 17.09
C PRO A 343 27.41 1.50 18.58
N TYR A 344 26.24 1.93 18.98
CA TYR A 344 25.92 2.24 20.38
C TYR A 344 25.77 0.96 21.22
N LEU A 345 25.21 -0.10 20.64
CA LEU A 345 25.18 -1.41 21.28
C LEU A 345 26.59 -1.95 21.49
N VAL A 346 27.44 -1.86 20.47
CA VAL A 346 28.83 -2.31 20.56
C VAL A 346 29.57 -1.57 21.68
N GLU A 347 29.49 -0.24 21.70
CA GLU A 347 30.12 0.58 22.74
C GLU A 347 29.55 0.26 24.14
N TYR A 348 28.24 0.09 24.25
CA TYR A 348 27.59 -0.31 25.50
C TYR A 348 28.12 -1.66 26.01
N LEU A 349 28.19 -2.68 25.15
CA LEU A 349 28.69 -4.00 25.53
C LEU A 349 30.18 -3.97 25.99
N HIS A 350 31.00 -3.17 25.31
CA HIS A 350 32.40 -2.96 25.74
C HIS A 350 32.45 -2.33 27.14
N ARG A 351 31.64 -1.30 27.41
CA ARG A 351 31.59 -0.64 28.74
C ARG A 351 31.10 -1.58 29.83
N GLN A 352 30.20 -2.52 29.50
CA GLN A 352 29.71 -3.54 30.44
C GLN A 352 30.73 -4.68 30.66
N GLY A 353 31.84 -4.68 29.96
CA GLY A 353 32.90 -5.68 30.11
C GLY A 353 32.62 -7.03 29.49
N TYR A 354 31.73 -7.08 28.47
CA TYR A 354 31.50 -8.32 27.71
C TYR A 354 32.74 -8.68 26.88
N GLU A 355 33.00 -9.98 26.74
CA GLU A 355 34.07 -10.51 25.91
C GLU A 355 33.82 -10.24 24.41
N GLU A 356 34.88 -10.09 23.63
CA GLU A 356 34.82 -9.77 22.21
C GLU A 356 33.96 -10.77 21.40
N GLU A 357 33.97 -12.04 21.75
CA GLU A 357 33.15 -13.08 21.11
C GLU A 357 31.68 -12.82 21.26
N VAL A 358 31.23 -12.35 22.44
CA VAL A 358 29.85 -11.97 22.73
C VAL A 358 29.47 -10.72 21.93
N ILE A 359 30.36 -9.72 21.90
CA ILE A 359 30.14 -8.48 21.14
C ILE A 359 29.96 -8.78 19.66
N GLN A 360 30.85 -9.60 19.09
CA GLN A 360 30.76 -10.01 17.68
C GLN A 360 29.45 -10.75 17.35
N ALA A 361 28.89 -11.52 18.29
CA ALA A 361 27.65 -12.24 18.11
C ALA A 361 26.41 -11.32 18.12
N TYR A 362 26.42 -10.25 18.91
CA TYR A 362 25.24 -9.39 19.15
C TYR A 362 25.27 -8.03 18.43
N ARG A 363 26.41 -7.61 17.85
CA ARG A 363 26.60 -6.31 17.21
C ARG A 363 25.64 -6.03 16.03
N TRP A 364 25.18 -7.09 15.36
CA TRP A 364 24.38 -6.98 14.16
C TRP A 364 22.86 -6.93 14.46
N ARG A 365 22.22 -5.85 14.09
CA ARG A 365 20.74 -5.74 14.05
C ARG A 365 20.18 -6.35 12.77
N SER A 366 20.96 -6.36 11.69
CA SER A 366 20.63 -7.03 10.44
C SER A 366 21.91 -7.63 9.84
N TYR A 367 21.83 -8.89 9.46
CA TYR A 367 22.88 -9.54 8.68
C TYR A 367 22.70 -9.27 7.19
N PRO A 368 23.79 -9.23 6.40
CA PRO A 368 23.66 -9.09 4.95
C PRO A 368 23.00 -10.33 4.36
N VAL A 369 22.00 -10.11 3.52
CA VAL A 369 21.28 -11.19 2.83
C VAL A 369 21.21 -10.89 1.35
N ASP A 370 21.70 -11.80 0.52
CA ASP A 370 21.48 -11.79 -0.93
C ASP A 370 20.87 -13.12 -1.32
N ARG A 371 19.55 -13.13 -1.58
CA ARG A 371 18.83 -14.35 -1.91
C ARG A 371 17.86 -14.17 -3.06
N ALA A 372 17.79 -15.20 -3.87
CA ALA A 372 16.80 -15.34 -4.94
C ALA A 372 15.76 -16.41 -4.58
N TYR A 373 14.53 -16.14 -4.93
CA TYR A 373 13.38 -17.03 -4.74
C TYR A 373 12.65 -17.17 -6.07
N GLY A 374 12.03 -18.29 -6.30
CA GLY A 374 11.18 -18.49 -7.48
C GLY A 374 10.26 -19.68 -7.30
N ASN A 375 9.04 -19.54 -7.78
CA ASN A 375 8.07 -20.63 -7.78
C ASN A 375 6.92 -20.31 -8.74
N TYR A 376 6.04 -21.28 -8.92
CA TYR A 376 4.86 -21.15 -9.75
C TYR A 376 3.57 -21.09 -8.94
N SER A 377 2.60 -20.37 -9.48
CA SER A 377 1.21 -20.33 -9.04
C SER A 377 0.31 -20.80 -10.17
N CYS A 378 -0.76 -21.49 -9.86
CA CYS A 378 -1.77 -21.87 -10.86
C CYS A 378 -3.16 -21.77 -10.25
N SER A 379 -4.16 -21.54 -11.10
CA SER A 379 -5.56 -21.50 -10.66
C SER A 379 -6.47 -21.93 -11.79
N ALA A 380 -7.58 -22.60 -11.41
CA ALA A 380 -8.67 -22.95 -12.30
C ALA A 380 -10.00 -22.54 -11.67
N GLY A 381 -10.94 -22.08 -12.46
CA GLY A 381 -12.26 -21.66 -11.98
C GLY A 381 -13.34 -21.95 -13.02
N VAL A 382 -14.54 -22.18 -12.51
CA VAL A 382 -15.75 -22.40 -13.31
C VAL A 382 -16.80 -21.40 -12.85
N VAL A 383 -17.48 -20.81 -13.81
CA VAL A 383 -18.67 -19.99 -13.61
C VAL A 383 -19.80 -20.65 -14.39
N TRP A 384 -20.87 -21.02 -13.71
CA TRP A 384 -22.02 -21.67 -14.31
C TRP A 384 -23.32 -21.01 -13.89
N THR A 385 -24.14 -20.63 -14.88
CA THR A 385 -25.44 -20.01 -14.73
C THR A 385 -26.53 -20.92 -15.32
N PRO A 386 -26.92 -22.02 -14.61
CA PRO A 386 -27.81 -23.03 -15.15
C PRO A 386 -29.21 -22.54 -15.48
N ALA A 387 -29.68 -21.51 -14.78
CA ALA A 387 -30.98 -20.89 -14.99
C ALA A 387 -30.95 -19.41 -14.53
N ALA A 388 -31.95 -18.65 -14.91
CA ALA A 388 -32.11 -17.27 -14.42
C ALA A 388 -32.14 -17.23 -12.87
N GLY A 389 -31.36 -16.31 -12.29
CA GLY A 389 -31.21 -16.17 -10.85
C GLY A 389 -30.27 -17.16 -10.15
N HIS A 390 -29.68 -18.13 -10.86
CA HIS A 390 -28.75 -19.10 -10.29
C HIS A 390 -27.33 -18.87 -10.84
N LEU A 391 -26.37 -18.61 -9.96
CA LEU A 391 -24.97 -18.42 -10.29
C LEU A 391 -24.09 -19.26 -9.37
N LEU A 392 -23.40 -20.24 -9.95
CA LEU A 392 -22.44 -21.09 -9.26
C LEU A 392 -21.02 -20.69 -9.67
N LYS A 393 -20.16 -20.45 -8.69
CA LYS A 393 -18.73 -20.16 -8.90
C LYS A 393 -17.89 -21.09 -8.05
N MET A 394 -16.96 -21.78 -8.70
CA MET A 394 -16.01 -22.65 -8.03
C MET A 394 -14.61 -22.28 -8.53
N ASN A 395 -13.63 -22.25 -7.64
CA ASN A 395 -12.23 -22.10 -8.03
C ASN A 395 -11.32 -22.87 -7.09
N VAL A 396 -10.20 -23.34 -7.64
CA VAL A 396 -9.11 -24.00 -6.94
C VAL A 396 -7.79 -23.40 -7.44
N GLY A 397 -6.82 -23.27 -6.55
CA GLY A 397 -5.53 -22.73 -6.93
C GLY A 397 -4.42 -23.04 -5.94
N ARG A 398 -3.21 -23.02 -6.46
CA ARG A 398 -1.97 -22.98 -5.72
C ARG A 398 -1.36 -21.63 -5.86
N SER A 399 -1.06 -20.97 -4.73
CA SER A 399 -0.41 -19.67 -4.70
C SER A 399 0.98 -19.77 -4.07
N PHE A 400 1.88 -18.92 -4.51
CA PHE A 400 3.19 -18.71 -3.96
C PHE A 400 3.36 -17.20 -3.73
N ARG A 401 4.00 -16.82 -2.64
CA ARG A 401 4.37 -15.43 -2.35
C ARG A 401 5.87 -15.30 -2.16
N LEU A 402 6.45 -14.29 -2.78
CA LEU A 402 7.84 -13.90 -2.55
C LEU A 402 7.98 -13.29 -1.14
N PRO A 403 8.97 -13.71 -0.33
CA PRO A 403 9.18 -13.13 0.99
C PRO A 403 9.36 -11.62 0.97
N GLY A 404 8.89 -10.96 2.02
CA GLY A 404 9.17 -9.56 2.32
C GLY A 404 10.48 -9.41 3.11
N VAL A 405 10.89 -8.16 3.35
CA VAL A 405 12.12 -7.85 4.10
C VAL A 405 12.01 -8.24 5.58
N ASN A 406 10.80 -8.21 6.12
CA ASN A 406 10.50 -8.51 7.51
C ASN A 406 10.09 -9.98 7.74
N GLU A 407 10.39 -10.86 6.81
CA GLU A 407 10.13 -12.32 6.83
C GLU A 407 11.42 -13.10 6.60
#